data_46cdff7edad646ddeea62a9704f2150e
#
_entry.id   46cdff7edad646ddeea62a9704f2150e
#
_cell.length_a   1.000
_cell.length_b   1.000
_cell.length_c   1.000
_cell.angle_alpha   90.00
_cell.angle_beta   90.00
_cell.angle_gamma   90.00
#
_symmetry.space_group_name_H-M   'P 1'
#
loop_
_entity.id
_entity.type
_entity.pdbx_description
1 polymer ?
#
loop_
_entity_poly.entity_id
_entity_poly.type
_entity_poly.pdbx_seq_one_letter_code
_entity_poly.pdbx_strand_id
1 'polypeptide(L)'
;PNISLRLDNLLSKTKIEPSLTEEDEFYINDEKQSQEEVEKITKFIAKFTPVEREKICIKSYNTVPTAAGLSSSSSGTMALVLACNEYFKLNKTAEELVEISKEGSGSSCRSFYRLAAWLEDGSVEELSCDLDFGMMVLVVNENRKKISSRIAMERCVQTSTTFDAWVEKAKEDFVDMKIALENADFEKIGAITEENALAMHATTTTSTPSFTFLTDESYRAMEIVKTLREKGYRCYFTIDAGPNVKVLYLKEDQEKIYEEISKLWQKKIILCME
;
A
#
# COMPACT_ATOMS: atom_id res chain seq x y z
N PRO A 1 -5.34 12.12 -7.67
CA PRO A 1 -4.17 12.24 -6.76
C PRO A 1 -4.30 11.30 -5.56
N ASN A 2 -3.21 11.04 -4.85
CA ASN A 2 -3.19 10.17 -3.67
C ASN A 2 -2.02 10.51 -2.76
N ILE A 3 -2.19 10.40 -1.43
CA ILE A 3 -1.11 10.51 -0.46
C ILE A 3 -0.94 9.16 0.22
N SER A 4 0.32 8.71 0.39
CA SER A 4 0.65 7.40 0.95
C SER A 4 1.72 7.51 2.01
N LEU A 5 1.53 6.78 3.11
CA LEU A 5 2.52 6.54 4.15
C LEU A 5 3.15 5.16 3.94
N ARG A 6 4.49 5.11 3.83
CA ARG A 6 5.25 3.86 3.76
C ARG A 6 5.27 3.18 5.13
N LEU A 7 5.10 1.87 5.14
CA LEU A 7 5.10 1.05 6.34
C LEU A 7 6.47 0.38 6.50
N ASP A 8 7.18 0.68 7.60
CA ASP A 8 8.59 0.29 7.76
C ASP A 8 8.80 -1.20 8.09
N ASN A 9 7.83 -1.85 8.73
CA ASN A 9 7.90 -3.28 9.10
C ASN A 9 7.31 -4.21 8.03
N LEU A 10 6.61 -3.65 7.04
CA LEU A 10 5.98 -4.41 5.96
C LEU A 10 6.76 -4.22 4.68
N LEU A 11 7.85 -4.95 4.54
CA LEU A 11 8.87 -4.76 3.52
C LEU A 11 8.87 -5.88 2.49
N SER A 12 9.29 -5.52 1.28
CA SER A 12 9.83 -6.45 0.29
C SER A 12 11.33 -6.23 0.19
N LYS A 13 12.11 -7.32 0.27
CA LYS A 13 13.56 -7.32 0.07
C LYS A 13 13.87 -8.18 -1.13
N THR A 14 14.57 -7.64 -2.12
CA THR A 14 14.96 -8.38 -3.32
C THR A 14 16.47 -8.45 -3.42
N LYS A 15 16.99 -9.66 -3.64
CA LYS A 15 18.38 -9.93 -3.96
C LYS A 15 18.47 -10.47 -5.38
N ILE A 16 19.49 -10.04 -6.13
CA ILE A 16 19.82 -10.57 -7.45
C ILE A 16 21.21 -11.20 -7.37
N GLU A 17 21.36 -12.36 -7.95
CA GLU A 17 22.63 -13.08 -8.09
C GLU A 17 22.70 -13.73 -9.47
N PRO A 18 23.89 -14.14 -9.99
CA PRO A 18 23.96 -14.90 -11.23
C PRO A 18 23.13 -16.17 -11.13
N SER A 19 22.41 -16.51 -12.20
CA SER A 19 21.72 -17.81 -12.27
C SER A 19 22.74 -18.93 -12.42
N LEU A 20 22.47 -20.05 -11.80
CA LEU A 20 23.23 -21.29 -12.00
C LEU A 20 22.72 -22.10 -13.19
N THR A 21 21.67 -21.64 -13.87
CA THR A 21 21.05 -22.25 -15.04
C THR A 21 21.17 -21.35 -16.28
N GLU A 22 20.78 -21.84 -17.43
CA GLU A 22 20.74 -21.06 -18.68
C GLU A 22 19.51 -20.14 -18.80
N GLU A 23 18.71 -20.04 -17.74
CA GLU A 23 17.49 -19.25 -17.70
C GLU A 23 17.48 -18.29 -16.50
N ASP A 24 16.65 -17.25 -16.59
CA ASP A 24 16.35 -16.44 -15.43
C ASP A 24 15.48 -17.23 -14.46
N GLU A 25 15.69 -17.03 -13.16
CA GLU A 25 14.92 -17.67 -12.10
C GLU A 25 14.31 -16.63 -11.18
N PHE A 26 13.12 -16.92 -10.66
CA PHE A 26 12.43 -16.04 -9.73
C PHE A 26 11.85 -16.83 -8.55
N TYR A 27 12.11 -16.34 -7.33
CA TYR A 27 11.65 -16.92 -6.07
C TYR A 27 10.97 -15.85 -5.23
N ILE A 28 9.89 -16.22 -4.55
CA ILE A 28 9.23 -15.41 -3.53
C ILE A 28 9.15 -16.26 -2.25
N ASN A 29 9.75 -15.75 -1.15
CA ASN A 29 9.82 -16.45 0.14
C ASN A 29 10.33 -17.91 -0.03
N ASP A 30 11.41 -18.07 -0.80
CA ASP A 30 12.05 -19.34 -1.17
C ASP A 30 11.21 -20.30 -2.05
N GLU A 31 10.01 -19.91 -2.45
CA GLU A 31 9.18 -20.67 -3.38
C GLU A 31 9.48 -20.25 -4.82
N LYS A 32 9.89 -21.23 -5.66
CA LYS A 32 10.12 -21.00 -7.09
C LYS A 32 8.81 -20.62 -7.77
N GLN A 33 8.84 -19.53 -8.54
CA GLN A 33 7.68 -19.03 -9.25
C GLN A 33 7.49 -19.74 -10.60
N SER A 34 6.27 -19.68 -11.13
CA SER A 34 5.94 -20.26 -12.42
C SER A 34 6.72 -19.60 -13.56
N GLN A 35 6.88 -20.34 -14.67
CA GLN A 35 7.53 -19.83 -15.88
C GLN A 35 6.85 -18.55 -16.40
N GLU A 36 5.54 -18.46 -16.29
CA GLU A 36 4.77 -17.27 -16.67
C GLU A 36 5.19 -16.03 -15.84
N GLU A 37 5.37 -16.20 -14.52
CA GLU A 37 5.81 -15.10 -13.66
C GLU A 37 7.28 -14.72 -13.93
N VAL A 38 8.15 -15.70 -14.19
CA VAL A 38 9.54 -15.44 -14.61
C VAL A 38 9.57 -14.63 -15.90
N GLU A 39 8.79 -15.02 -16.91
CA GLU A 39 8.71 -14.28 -18.18
C GLU A 39 8.18 -12.84 -18.02
N LYS A 40 7.18 -12.63 -17.18
CA LYS A 40 6.67 -11.28 -16.87
C LYS A 40 7.76 -10.40 -16.26
N ILE A 41 8.46 -10.92 -15.25
CA ILE A 41 9.55 -10.20 -14.58
C ILE A 41 10.69 -9.93 -15.55
N THR A 42 11.12 -10.91 -16.33
CA THR A 42 12.19 -10.78 -17.33
C THR A 42 11.85 -9.73 -18.38
N LYS A 43 10.61 -9.71 -18.89
CA LYS A 43 10.12 -8.68 -19.82
C LYS A 43 10.13 -7.29 -19.21
N PHE A 44 9.77 -7.19 -17.94
CA PHE A 44 9.77 -5.91 -17.24
C PHE A 44 11.18 -5.38 -17.07
N ILE A 45 12.11 -6.16 -16.49
CA ILE A 45 13.48 -5.70 -16.26
C ILE A 45 14.27 -5.45 -17.55
N ALA A 46 13.96 -6.15 -18.65
CA ALA A 46 14.60 -5.94 -19.95
C ALA A 46 14.41 -4.52 -20.52
N LYS A 47 13.43 -3.77 -20.03
CA LYS A 47 13.18 -2.38 -20.47
C LYS A 47 14.24 -1.40 -19.98
N PHE A 48 14.97 -1.71 -18.91
CA PHE A 48 15.92 -0.79 -18.27
C PHE A 48 17.25 -1.45 -17.87
N THR A 49 17.45 -2.73 -18.12
CA THR A 49 18.71 -3.45 -17.91
C THR A 49 19.44 -3.68 -19.23
N PRO A 50 20.76 -3.99 -19.22
CA PRO A 50 21.51 -4.28 -20.44
C PRO A 50 20.87 -5.39 -21.28
N VAL A 51 20.85 -5.22 -22.62
CA VAL A 51 20.27 -6.17 -23.56
C VAL A 51 21.01 -7.51 -23.51
N GLU A 52 22.34 -7.44 -23.50
CA GLU A 52 23.24 -8.59 -23.36
C GLU A 52 23.69 -8.71 -21.90
N ARG A 53 22.86 -9.33 -21.06
CA ARG A 53 23.17 -9.62 -19.68
C ARG A 53 23.25 -11.11 -19.41
N GLU A 54 24.00 -11.49 -18.41
CA GLU A 54 23.95 -12.84 -17.86
C GLU A 54 22.56 -13.18 -17.32
N LYS A 55 22.29 -14.49 -17.22
CA LYS A 55 21.07 -14.96 -16.56
C LYS A 55 21.15 -14.74 -15.07
N ILE A 56 20.04 -14.37 -14.48
CA ILE A 56 19.97 -13.98 -13.05
C ILE A 56 18.95 -14.81 -12.29
N CYS A 57 19.25 -14.99 -11.01
CA CYS A 57 18.33 -15.54 -10.02
C CYS A 57 17.85 -14.38 -9.13
N ILE A 58 16.56 -14.11 -9.18
CA ILE A 58 15.88 -13.07 -8.40
C ILE A 58 15.23 -13.74 -7.19
N LYS A 59 15.57 -13.31 -5.98
CA LYS A 59 14.98 -13.78 -4.73
C LYS A 59 14.34 -12.63 -4.01
N SER A 60 13.02 -12.64 -3.89
CA SER A 60 12.24 -11.64 -3.17
C SER A 60 11.66 -12.22 -1.88
N TYR A 61 11.81 -11.49 -0.79
CA TYR A 61 11.28 -11.83 0.52
C TYR A 61 10.30 -10.77 0.96
N ASN A 62 9.07 -11.19 1.22
CA ASN A 62 8.01 -10.32 1.72
C ASN A 62 7.78 -10.61 3.20
N THR A 63 7.94 -9.59 4.06
CA THR A 63 7.50 -9.68 5.46
C THR A 63 6.00 -9.48 5.60
N VAL A 64 5.36 -9.02 4.53
CA VAL A 64 3.91 -8.81 4.45
C VAL A 64 3.22 -10.17 4.29
N PRO A 65 2.21 -10.51 5.11
CA PRO A 65 1.37 -11.66 4.84
C PRO A 65 0.78 -11.56 3.43
N THR A 66 1.04 -12.58 2.59
CA THR A 66 0.76 -12.57 1.14
C THR A 66 -0.71 -12.36 0.77
N ALA A 67 -1.61 -12.43 1.73
CA ALA A 67 -3.05 -12.29 1.51
C ALA A 67 -3.71 -11.08 2.20
N ALA A 68 -2.98 -10.31 3.01
CA ALA A 68 -3.56 -9.26 3.86
C ALA A 68 -4.04 -8.00 3.09
N GLY A 69 -3.91 -7.95 1.76
CA GLY A 69 -4.32 -6.79 0.97
C GLY A 69 -3.42 -5.57 1.13
N LEU A 70 -2.21 -5.76 1.63
CA LEU A 70 -1.26 -4.70 1.97
C LEU A 70 -0.28 -4.37 0.82
N SER A 71 -0.74 -4.46 -0.44
CA SER A 71 -0.01 -4.01 -1.63
C SER A 71 1.40 -4.62 -1.81
N SER A 72 1.57 -5.91 -1.50
CA SER A 72 2.86 -6.62 -1.64
C SER A 72 3.45 -6.54 -3.06
N SER A 73 2.61 -6.44 -4.10
CA SER A 73 3.08 -6.27 -5.48
C SER A 73 3.79 -4.93 -5.70
N SER A 74 3.34 -3.85 -5.07
CA SER A 74 3.93 -2.52 -5.22
C SER A 74 5.31 -2.45 -4.59
N SER A 75 5.44 -2.90 -3.33
CA SER A 75 6.72 -2.94 -2.64
C SER A 75 7.71 -3.91 -3.30
N GLY A 76 7.22 -5.06 -3.80
CA GLY A 76 8.03 -6.03 -4.55
C GLY A 76 8.59 -5.45 -5.85
N THR A 77 7.79 -4.70 -6.61
CA THR A 77 8.25 -4.04 -7.84
C THR A 77 9.34 -3.00 -7.54
N MET A 78 9.15 -2.15 -6.53
CA MET A 78 10.17 -1.16 -6.17
C MET A 78 11.44 -1.86 -5.67
N ALA A 79 11.34 -2.87 -4.83
CA ALA A 79 12.49 -3.64 -4.36
C ALA A 79 13.27 -4.29 -5.52
N LEU A 80 12.57 -4.78 -6.53
CA LEU A 80 13.18 -5.33 -7.76
C LEU A 80 13.91 -4.26 -8.56
N VAL A 81 13.28 -3.10 -8.77
CA VAL A 81 13.90 -1.98 -9.51
C VAL A 81 15.16 -1.50 -8.83
N LEU A 82 15.13 -1.34 -7.50
CA LEU A 82 16.31 -0.97 -6.69
C LEU A 82 17.40 -2.03 -6.78
N ALA A 83 17.05 -3.32 -6.68
CA ALA A 83 18.00 -4.42 -6.78
C ALA A 83 18.66 -4.49 -8.18
N CYS A 84 17.90 -4.25 -9.25
CA CYS A 84 18.44 -4.17 -10.61
C CYS A 84 19.37 -2.97 -10.78
N ASN A 85 19.01 -1.81 -10.23
CA ASN A 85 19.85 -0.62 -10.27
C ASN A 85 21.23 -0.87 -9.64
N GLU A 86 21.25 -1.53 -8.48
CA GLU A 86 22.49 -1.88 -7.76
C GLU A 86 23.26 -2.97 -8.50
N TYR A 87 22.63 -4.08 -8.86
CA TYR A 87 23.28 -5.24 -9.47
C TYR A 87 23.92 -4.92 -10.82
N PHE A 88 23.19 -4.21 -11.70
CA PHE A 88 23.67 -3.84 -13.03
C PHE A 88 24.42 -2.49 -13.05
N LYS A 89 24.59 -1.84 -11.90
CA LYS A 89 25.26 -0.53 -11.77
C LYS A 89 24.70 0.53 -12.74
N LEU A 90 23.36 0.61 -12.81
CA LEU A 90 22.68 1.48 -13.78
C LEU A 90 22.83 2.97 -13.43
N ASN A 91 23.16 3.29 -12.19
CA ASN A 91 23.35 4.65 -11.68
C ASN A 91 22.15 5.57 -11.95
N LYS A 92 20.94 5.02 -11.87
CA LYS A 92 19.69 5.75 -12.04
C LYS A 92 19.41 6.66 -10.85
N THR A 93 18.86 7.85 -11.13
CA THR A 93 18.41 8.77 -10.08
C THR A 93 17.14 8.26 -9.39
N ALA A 94 16.78 8.86 -8.26
CA ALA A 94 15.54 8.55 -7.55
C ALA A 94 14.31 8.71 -8.44
N GLU A 95 14.25 9.81 -9.19
CA GLU A 95 13.15 10.13 -10.11
C GLU A 95 13.04 9.09 -11.23
N GLU A 96 14.17 8.70 -11.84
CA GLU A 96 14.20 7.66 -12.88
C GLU A 96 13.71 6.30 -12.33
N LEU A 97 14.11 5.93 -11.10
CA LEU A 97 13.67 4.69 -10.46
C LEU A 97 12.17 4.70 -10.15
N VAL A 98 11.65 5.85 -9.70
CA VAL A 98 10.22 6.06 -9.50
C VAL A 98 9.46 5.85 -10.82
N GLU A 99 9.89 6.47 -11.92
CA GLU A 99 9.24 6.31 -13.23
C GLU A 99 9.29 4.86 -13.74
N ILE A 100 10.45 4.21 -13.67
CA ILE A 100 10.60 2.80 -14.04
C ILE A 100 9.64 1.91 -13.24
N SER A 101 9.52 2.15 -11.94
CA SER A 101 8.69 1.33 -11.07
C SER A 101 7.20 1.39 -11.42
N LYS A 102 6.71 2.52 -11.93
CA LYS A 102 5.31 2.69 -12.38
C LYS A 102 4.92 1.70 -13.49
N GLU A 103 5.86 1.38 -14.37
CA GLU A 103 5.61 0.44 -15.47
C GLU A 103 5.37 -1.00 -14.97
N GLY A 104 5.98 -1.39 -13.86
CA GLY A 104 5.79 -2.70 -13.24
C GLY A 104 4.51 -2.76 -12.39
N SER A 105 4.26 -1.72 -11.62
CA SER A 105 3.03 -1.55 -10.83
C SER A 105 2.81 -0.06 -10.57
N GLY A 106 1.68 0.47 -11.02
CA GLY A 106 1.38 1.91 -10.94
C GLY A 106 1.52 2.51 -9.54
N SER A 107 1.31 1.72 -8.50
CA SER A 107 1.42 2.19 -7.10
C SER A 107 2.83 2.07 -6.50
N SER A 108 3.78 1.39 -7.16
CA SER A 108 5.12 1.14 -6.61
C SER A 108 5.96 2.41 -6.44
N CYS A 109 5.75 3.41 -7.30
CA CYS A 109 6.41 4.69 -7.22
C CYS A 109 6.28 5.38 -5.83
N ARG A 110 5.18 5.13 -5.13
CA ARG A 110 4.91 5.68 -3.80
C ARG A 110 5.72 5.01 -2.68
N SER A 111 6.28 3.82 -2.94
CA SER A 111 7.09 3.09 -1.95
C SER A 111 8.50 3.65 -1.80
N PHE A 112 8.92 4.58 -2.66
CA PHE A 112 10.26 5.18 -2.63
C PHE A 112 10.41 6.15 -1.45
N TYR A 113 9.41 6.99 -1.21
CA TYR A 113 9.42 7.99 -0.14
C TYR A 113 8.69 7.50 1.11
N ARG A 114 9.03 8.07 2.29
CA ARG A 114 8.31 7.78 3.54
C ARG A 114 6.87 8.27 3.47
N LEU A 115 6.69 9.48 2.98
CA LEU A 115 5.40 10.10 2.72
C LEU A 115 5.42 10.61 1.28
N ALA A 116 4.55 10.07 0.44
CA ALA A 116 4.53 10.34 -0.99
C ALA A 116 3.18 10.88 -1.44
N ALA A 117 3.20 11.94 -2.23
CA ALA A 117 2.05 12.38 -3.00
C ALA A 117 2.18 11.95 -4.46
N TRP A 118 1.14 11.33 -4.99
CA TRP A 118 1.00 11.01 -6.41
C TRP A 118 0.01 12.00 -7.01
N LEU A 119 0.51 12.86 -7.90
CA LEU A 119 -0.21 13.98 -8.47
C LEU A 119 -1.09 13.57 -9.66
N GLU A 120 -1.96 14.46 -10.13
CA GLU A 120 -2.86 14.19 -11.25
C GLU A 120 -2.12 13.99 -12.59
N ASP A 121 -0.98 14.67 -12.77
CA ASP A 121 -0.10 14.50 -13.94
C ASP A 121 0.70 13.19 -13.93
N GLY A 122 0.54 12.39 -12.89
CA GLY A 122 1.23 11.12 -12.70
C GLY A 122 2.62 11.25 -12.06
N SER A 123 3.09 12.45 -11.75
CA SER A 123 4.34 12.66 -11.01
C SER A 123 4.20 12.27 -9.54
N VAL A 124 5.32 12.02 -8.89
CA VAL A 124 5.38 11.67 -7.46
C VAL A 124 6.34 12.63 -6.77
N GLU A 125 5.89 13.23 -5.69
CA GLU A 125 6.69 14.10 -4.84
C GLU A 125 6.80 13.55 -3.42
N GLU A 126 7.92 13.82 -2.76
CA GLU A 126 8.07 13.58 -1.33
C GLU A 126 7.36 14.67 -0.54
N LEU A 127 6.60 14.27 0.48
CA LEU A 127 6.02 15.20 1.45
C LEU A 127 6.78 15.11 2.77
N SER A 128 6.86 16.23 3.47
CA SER A 128 7.39 16.31 4.83
C SER A 128 6.26 16.56 5.82
N CYS A 129 6.41 16.00 7.03
CA CYS A 129 5.53 16.26 8.15
C CYS A 129 6.32 16.03 9.44
N ASP A 130 6.17 16.94 10.40
CA ASP A 130 6.86 16.87 11.69
C ASP A 130 6.24 15.85 12.66
N LEU A 131 5.11 15.23 12.28
CA LEU A 131 4.48 14.20 13.08
C LEU A 131 5.15 12.84 12.86
N ASP A 132 5.38 12.13 13.95
CA ASP A 132 5.83 10.74 13.91
C ASP A 132 4.61 9.81 13.95
N PHE A 133 4.25 9.33 12.76
CA PHE A 133 3.09 8.44 12.59
C PHE A 133 3.41 7.02 13.02
N GLY A 134 2.46 6.39 13.71
CA GLY A 134 2.38 4.95 13.89
C GLY A 134 1.20 4.37 13.12
N MET A 135 1.31 3.12 12.73
CA MET A 135 0.22 2.40 12.09
C MET A 135 0.20 0.94 12.52
N MET A 136 -0.99 0.40 12.75
CA MET A 136 -1.21 -1.03 12.95
C MET A 136 -2.36 -1.54 12.10
N VAL A 137 -2.37 -2.83 11.79
CA VAL A 137 -3.45 -3.49 11.05
C VAL A 137 -4.23 -4.41 11.98
N LEU A 138 -5.53 -4.20 12.07
CA LEU A 138 -6.48 -5.14 12.64
C LEU A 138 -6.84 -6.15 11.54
N VAL A 139 -6.31 -7.35 11.65
CA VAL A 139 -6.47 -8.37 10.61
C VAL A 139 -7.84 -9.01 10.70
N VAL A 140 -8.70 -8.70 9.75
CA VAL A 140 -10.04 -9.27 9.62
C VAL A 140 -9.97 -10.62 8.90
N ASN A 141 -9.22 -10.65 7.78
CA ASN A 141 -9.07 -11.83 6.94
C ASN A 141 -7.69 -11.85 6.27
N GLU A 142 -7.02 -12.99 6.33
CA GLU A 142 -5.73 -13.25 5.68
C GLU A 142 -5.87 -13.98 4.33
N ASN A 143 -7.08 -14.37 3.94
CA ASN A 143 -7.31 -15.11 2.70
C ASN A 143 -7.29 -14.22 1.46
N ARG A 144 -6.99 -14.83 0.32
CA ARG A 144 -7.00 -14.15 -0.98
C ARG A 144 -8.41 -13.62 -1.28
N LYS A 145 -8.48 -12.36 -1.76
CA LYS A 145 -9.75 -11.71 -2.14
C LYS A 145 -10.44 -12.46 -3.27
N LYS A 146 -11.76 -12.51 -3.24
CA LYS A 146 -12.58 -13.08 -4.33
C LYS A 146 -12.48 -12.26 -5.62
N ILE A 147 -12.31 -10.94 -5.51
CA ILE A 147 -12.19 -10.00 -6.64
C ILE A 147 -10.89 -9.21 -6.44
N SER A 148 -10.06 -9.11 -7.46
CA SER A 148 -8.87 -8.27 -7.40
C SER A 148 -9.26 -6.79 -7.29
N SER A 149 -8.44 -6.00 -6.59
CA SER A 149 -8.69 -4.55 -6.46
C SER A 149 -8.84 -3.87 -7.82
N ARG A 150 -8.06 -4.29 -8.82
CA ARG A 150 -8.10 -3.74 -10.18
C ARG A 150 -9.47 -3.93 -10.82
N ILE A 151 -9.95 -5.18 -10.88
CA ILE A 151 -11.27 -5.51 -11.48
C ILE A 151 -12.40 -4.80 -10.70
N ALA A 152 -12.29 -4.76 -9.38
CA ALA A 152 -13.26 -4.09 -8.54
C ALA A 152 -13.36 -2.58 -8.82
N MET A 153 -12.21 -1.90 -8.89
CA MET A 153 -12.18 -0.47 -9.17
C MET A 153 -12.58 -0.13 -10.60
N GLU A 154 -12.21 -0.96 -11.60
CA GLU A 154 -12.71 -0.83 -12.96
C GLU A 154 -14.24 -0.87 -13.02
N ARG A 155 -14.86 -1.78 -12.26
CA ARG A 155 -16.33 -1.84 -12.13
C ARG A 155 -16.88 -0.55 -11.51
N CYS A 156 -16.27 -0.03 -10.44
CA CYS A 156 -16.71 1.22 -9.82
C CYS A 156 -16.64 2.38 -10.80
N VAL A 157 -15.56 2.52 -11.56
CA VAL A 157 -15.41 3.54 -12.63
C VAL A 157 -16.55 3.46 -13.64
N GLN A 158 -16.91 2.25 -14.06
CA GLN A 158 -17.86 2.05 -15.15
C GLN A 158 -19.33 2.13 -14.70
N THR A 159 -19.63 1.83 -13.44
CA THR A 159 -21.02 1.55 -13.03
C THR A 159 -21.46 2.19 -11.74
N SER A 160 -20.55 2.71 -10.90
CA SER A 160 -20.94 3.31 -9.62
C SER A 160 -21.55 4.68 -9.81
N THR A 161 -22.72 4.89 -9.22
CA THR A 161 -23.41 6.19 -9.29
C THR A 161 -22.79 7.29 -8.43
N THR A 162 -21.86 6.92 -7.54
CA THR A 162 -21.17 7.87 -6.64
C THR A 162 -19.70 8.05 -7.00
N PHE A 163 -19.21 7.41 -8.10
CA PHE A 163 -17.78 7.42 -8.42
C PHE A 163 -17.25 8.83 -8.72
N ASP A 164 -17.96 9.58 -9.58
CA ASP A 164 -17.53 10.92 -9.97
C ASP A 164 -17.52 11.89 -8.78
N ALA A 165 -18.55 11.81 -7.91
CA ALA A 165 -18.60 12.60 -6.69
C ALA A 165 -17.44 12.25 -5.72
N TRP A 166 -17.09 10.97 -5.63
CA TRP A 166 -15.93 10.57 -4.84
C TRP A 166 -14.62 11.08 -5.44
N VAL A 167 -14.46 11.09 -6.77
CA VAL A 167 -13.26 11.63 -7.43
C VAL A 167 -13.07 13.11 -7.12
N GLU A 168 -14.13 13.92 -7.19
CA GLU A 168 -14.07 15.35 -6.87
C GLU A 168 -13.74 15.55 -5.37
N LYS A 169 -14.42 14.83 -4.49
CA LYS A 169 -14.10 14.86 -3.04
C LYS A 169 -12.65 14.46 -2.77
N ALA A 170 -12.12 13.44 -3.45
CA ALA A 170 -10.74 12.99 -3.27
C ALA A 170 -9.70 14.05 -3.73
N LYS A 171 -10.04 14.90 -4.69
CA LYS A 171 -9.18 16.05 -5.08
C LYS A 171 -9.17 17.13 -3.99
N GLU A 172 -10.32 17.44 -3.43
CA GLU A 172 -10.43 18.37 -2.30
C GLU A 172 -9.68 17.83 -1.08
N ASP A 173 -9.91 16.56 -0.73
CA ASP A 173 -9.23 15.87 0.36
C ASP A 173 -7.70 15.87 0.19
N PHE A 174 -7.22 15.76 -1.05
CA PHE A 174 -5.78 15.80 -1.34
C PHE A 174 -5.17 17.14 -0.99
N VAL A 175 -5.83 18.25 -1.34
CA VAL A 175 -5.37 19.61 -1.02
C VAL A 175 -5.42 19.84 0.49
N ASP A 176 -6.54 19.51 1.11
CA ASP A 176 -6.73 19.65 2.57
C ASP A 176 -5.73 18.81 3.35
N MET A 177 -5.43 17.61 2.89
CA MET A 177 -4.44 16.72 3.51
C MET A 177 -3.04 17.31 3.44
N LYS A 178 -2.62 17.91 2.32
CA LYS A 178 -1.30 18.58 2.22
C LYS A 178 -1.20 19.71 3.24
N ILE A 179 -2.24 20.54 3.35
CA ILE A 179 -2.30 21.64 4.33
C ILE A 179 -2.24 21.10 5.77
N ALA A 180 -2.98 20.03 6.06
CA ALA A 180 -2.99 19.42 7.38
C ALA A 180 -1.62 18.81 7.75
N LEU A 181 -0.91 18.19 6.79
CA LEU A 181 0.45 17.68 6.97
C LEU A 181 1.45 18.79 7.23
N GLU A 182 1.41 19.88 6.47
CA GLU A 182 2.27 21.07 6.65
C GLU A 182 2.08 21.72 8.03
N ASN A 183 0.84 21.71 8.54
CA ASN A 183 0.51 22.27 9.86
C ASN A 183 0.67 21.27 11.01
N ALA A 184 1.06 20.01 10.73
CA ALA A 184 1.12 18.93 11.71
C ALA A 184 -0.22 18.73 12.48
N ASP A 185 -1.35 18.96 11.80
CA ASP A 185 -2.70 18.80 12.35
C ASP A 185 -3.17 17.36 12.25
N PHE A 186 -2.83 16.57 13.28
CA PHE A 186 -3.14 15.14 13.30
C PHE A 186 -4.65 14.85 13.28
N GLU A 187 -5.46 15.67 13.91
CA GLU A 187 -6.91 15.49 13.96
C GLU A 187 -7.53 15.66 12.56
N LYS A 188 -7.11 16.68 11.83
CA LYS A 188 -7.55 16.93 10.46
C LYS A 188 -7.05 15.82 9.51
N ILE A 189 -5.79 15.38 9.64
CA ILE A 189 -5.22 14.25 8.88
C ILE A 189 -6.06 13.00 9.10
N GLY A 190 -6.36 12.68 10.35
CA GLY A 190 -7.15 11.51 10.71
C GLY A 190 -8.57 11.57 10.17
N ALA A 191 -9.26 12.70 10.30
CA ALA A 191 -10.63 12.89 9.81
C ALA A 191 -10.70 12.69 8.27
N ILE A 192 -9.82 13.36 7.51
CA ILE A 192 -9.75 13.20 6.06
C ILE A 192 -9.48 11.74 5.67
N THR A 193 -8.57 11.08 6.39
CA THR A 193 -8.20 9.68 6.14
C THR A 193 -9.40 8.74 6.27
N GLU A 194 -10.23 8.89 7.31
CA GLU A 194 -11.44 8.09 7.53
C GLU A 194 -12.52 8.38 6.48
N GLU A 195 -12.82 9.66 6.27
CA GLU A 195 -13.85 10.10 5.33
C GLU A 195 -13.56 9.61 3.91
N ASN A 196 -12.32 9.77 3.45
CA ASN A 196 -11.91 9.34 2.11
C ASN A 196 -12.00 7.83 1.96
N ALA A 197 -11.57 7.04 2.95
CA ALA A 197 -11.69 5.59 2.93
C ALA A 197 -13.16 5.15 2.85
N LEU A 198 -14.04 5.72 3.64
CA LEU A 198 -15.46 5.41 3.62
C LEU A 198 -16.13 5.81 2.30
N ALA A 199 -15.79 6.97 1.74
CA ALA A 199 -16.29 7.42 0.45
C ALA A 199 -15.86 6.49 -0.70
N MET A 200 -14.61 6.02 -0.69
CA MET A 200 -14.13 5.01 -1.64
C MET A 200 -14.93 3.72 -1.53
N HIS A 201 -15.17 3.21 -0.32
CA HIS A 201 -15.96 2.00 -0.11
C HIS A 201 -17.43 2.16 -0.51
N ALA A 202 -18.02 3.36 -0.40
CA ALA A 202 -19.36 3.64 -0.88
C ALA A 202 -19.48 3.42 -2.40
N THR A 203 -18.42 3.68 -3.19
CA THR A 203 -18.44 3.41 -4.64
C THR A 203 -18.65 1.93 -4.96
N THR A 204 -18.19 1.03 -4.10
CA THR A 204 -18.36 -0.42 -4.31
C THR A 204 -19.79 -0.88 -4.13
N THR A 205 -20.51 -0.30 -3.17
CA THR A 205 -21.91 -0.64 -2.88
C THR A 205 -22.89 -0.02 -3.88
N THR A 206 -22.52 1.08 -4.53
CA THR A 206 -23.31 1.77 -5.55
C THR A 206 -22.97 1.32 -6.99
N SER A 207 -22.03 0.39 -7.15
CA SER A 207 -21.67 -0.21 -8.45
C SER A 207 -22.67 -1.29 -8.89
N THR A 208 -22.66 -1.66 -10.16
CA THR A 208 -23.51 -2.73 -10.72
C THR A 208 -22.65 -3.81 -11.39
N PRO A 209 -22.71 -5.08 -10.93
CA PRO A 209 -23.37 -5.53 -9.71
C PRO A 209 -22.69 -4.98 -8.45
N SER A 210 -23.50 -4.68 -7.42
CA SER A 210 -23.02 -4.19 -6.13
C SER A 210 -22.14 -5.22 -5.43
N PHE A 211 -21.11 -4.76 -4.74
CA PHE A 211 -20.27 -5.59 -3.89
C PHE A 211 -19.71 -4.76 -2.73
N THR A 212 -19.10 -5.42 -1.77
CA THR A 212 -18.33 -4.77 -0.70
C THR A 212 -17.11 -5.59 -0.34
N PHE A 213 -16.03 -4.92 0.08
CA PHE A 213 -14.89 -5.54 0.72
C PHE A 213 -15.06 -5.63 2.24
N LEU A 214 -15.95 -4.81 2.80
CA LEU A 214 -16.16 -4.73 4.24
C LEU A 214 -17.02 -5.90 4.72
N THR A 215 -16.74 -6.36 5.93
CA THR A 215 -17.46 -7.41 6.65
C THR A 215 -17.93 -6.86 7.99
N ASP A 216 -18.78 -7.59 8.71
CA ASP A 216 -19.19 -7.23 10.07
C ASP A 216 -17.99 -7.01 10.99
N GLU A 217 -16.94 -7.82 10.82
CA GLU A 217 -15.67 -7.64 11.56
C GLU A 217 -14.94 -6.36 11.17
N SER A 218 -15.02 -5.92 9.90
CA SER A 218 -14.46 -4.62 9.49
C SER A 218 -15.18 -3.49 10.20
N TYR A 219 -16.51 -3.53 10.26
CA TYR A 219 -17.31 -2.53 10.98
C TYR A 219 -17.01 -2.56 12.48
N ARG A 220 -16.87 -3.76 13.07
CA ARG A 220 -16.47 -3.88 14.48
C ARG A 220 -15.10 -3.27 14.75
N ALA A 221 -14.12 -3.48 13.87
CA ALA A 221 -12.80 -2.87 13.99
C ALA A 221 -12.87 -1.33 13.94
N MET A 222 -13.67 -0.77 13.02
CA MET A 222 -13.89 0.69 12.94
C MET A 222 -14.56 1.22 14.21
N GLU A 223 -15.56 0.53 14.77
CA GLU A 223 -16.21 0.93 16.02
C GLU A 223 -15.25 0.91 17.22
N ILE A 224 -14.32 -0.04 17.28
CA ILE A 224 -13.26 -0.04 18.32
C ILE A 224 -12.45 1.25 18.22
N VAL A 225 -12.01 1.65 17.02
CA VAL A 225 -11.22 2.88 16.84
C VAL A 225 -12.01 4.13 17.26
N LYS A 226 -13.28 4.22 16.87
CA LYS A 226 -14.15 5.34 17.28
C LYS A 226 -14.34 5.39 18.80
N THR A 227 -14.59 4.25 19.42
CA THR A 227 -14.75 4.14 20.88
C THR A 227 -13.48 4.57 21.63
N LEU A 228 -12.29 4.25 21.09
CA LEU A 228 -11.03 4.71 21.68
C LEU A 228 -10.90 6.23 21.55
N ARG A 229 -11.26 6.80 20.41
CA ARG A 229 -11.24 8.26 20.21
C ARG A 229 -12.19 8.98 21.16
N GLU A 230 -13.39 8.45 21.42
CA GLU A 230 -14.32 8.97 22.43
C GLU A 230 -13.74 8.96 23.85
N LYS A 231 -12.83 8.02 24.13
CA LYS A 231 -12.07 7.95 25.38
C LYS A 231 -10.85 8.89 25.43
N GLY A 232 -10.61 9.64 24.36
CA GLY A 232 -9.53 10.63 24.26
C GLY A 232 -8.24 10.11 23.64
N TYR A 233 -8.22 8.89 23.06
CA TYR A 233 -7.05 8.40 22.31
C TYR A 233 -7.04 9.02 20.91
N ARG A 234 -5.87 9.49 20.47
CA ARG A 234 -5.69 10.07 19.13
C ARG A 234 -5.45 8.96 18.11
N CYS A 235 -6.52 8.39 17.61
CA CYS A 235 -6.45 7.33 16.61
C CYS A 235 -7.59 7.43 15.59
N TYR A 236 -7.28 7.06 14.35
CA TYR A 236 -8.18 7.09 13.20
C TYR A 236 -7.98 5.82 12.38
N PHE A 237 -8.95 5.48 11.54
CA PHE A 237 -8.80 4.30 10.68
C PHE A 237 -8.69 4.66 9.20
N THR A 238 -8.11 3.75 8.44
CA THR A 238 -8.20 3.71 6.98
C THR A 238 -8.34 2.28 6.49
N ILE A 239 -8.87 2.11 5.28
CA ILE A 239 -9.15 0.80 4.72
C ILE A 239 -8.88 0.88 3.21
N ASP A 240 -7.98 0.02 2.70
CA ASP A 240 -7.80 -0.17 1.27
C ASP A 240 -8.88 -1.09 0.69
N ALA A 241 -8.78 -1.44 -0.59
CA ALA A 241 -9.66 -2.41 -1.24
C ALA A 241 -9.51 -3.82 -0.65
N GLY A 242 -9.99 -3.99 0.56
CA GLY A 242 -9.96 -5.24 1.35
C GLY A 242 -10.70 -5.06 2.67
N PRO A 243 -10.85 -6.10 3.51
CA PRO A 243 -11.58 -6.03 4.75
C PRO A 243 -10.75 -5.56 5.96
N ASN A 244 -9.41 -5.54 5.84
CA ASN A 244 -8.52 -5.27 6.97
C ASN A 244 -8.47 -3.78 7.28
N VAL A 245 -8.65 -3.43 8.56
CA VAL A 245 -8.68 -2.05 9.03
C VAL A 245 -7.29 -1.65 9.53
N LYS A 246 -6.77 -0.54 9.03
CA LYS A 246 -5.53 0.06 9.50
C LYS A 246 -5.87 1.17 10.49
N VAL A 247 -5.14 1.22 11.59
CA VAL A 247 -5.28 2.26 12.61
C VAL A 247 -4.07 3.18 12.54
N LEU A 248 -4.32 4.45 12.24
CA LEU A 248 -3.34 5.53 12.24
C LEU A 248 -3.33 6.21 13.61
N TYR A 249 -2.16 6.44 14.17
CA TYR A 249 -1.96 7.10 15.47
C TYR A 249 -0.61 7.82 15.49
N LEU A 250 -0.35 8.62 16.52
CA LEU A 250 0.99 9.15 16.78
C LEU A 250 1.81 8.11 17.52
N LYS A 251 3.06 7.92 17.12
CA LYS A 251 3.93 6.86 17.62
C LYS A 251 4.09 6.88 19.13
N GLU A 252 4.10 8.04 19.76
CA GLU A 252 4.12 8.21 21.22
C GLU A 252 2.94 7.56 21.96
N ASP A 253 1.81 7.34 21.27
CA ASP A 253 0.60 6.73 21.82
C ASP A 253 0.50 5.22 21.52
N GLN A 254 1.48 4.64 20.79
CA GLN A 254 1.43 3.29 20.28
C GLN A 254 1.13 2.23 21.35
N GLU A 255 1.88 2.22 22.44
CA GLU A 255 1.72 1.20 23.49
C GLU A 255 0.32 1.24 24.10
N LYS A 256 -0.16 2.45 24.46
CA LYS A 256 -1.49 2.65 25.06
C LYS A 256 -2.61 2.22 24.12
N ILE A 257 -2.52 2.61 22.84
CA ILE A 257 -3.52 2.26 21.83
C ILE A 257 -3.51 0.75 21.56
N TYR A 258 -2.31 0.15 21.46
CA TYR A 258 -2.17 -1.29 21.26
C TYR A 258 -2.77 -2.10 22.42
N GLU A 259 -2.52 -1.70 23.68
CA GLU A 259 -3.09 -2.35 24.86
C GLU A 259 -4.63 -2.28 24.86
N GLU A 260 -5.20 -1.13 24.61
CA GLU A 260 -6.66 -0.96 24.58
C GLU A 260 -7.30 -1.74 23.43
N ILE A 261 -6.73 -1.69 22.23
CA ILE A 261 -7.20 -2.46 21.08
C ILE A 261 -7.12 -3.97 21.39
N SER A 262 -6.02 -4.44 21.98
CA SER A 262 -5.81 -5.87 22.30
C SER A 262 -6.85 -6.43 23.28
N LYS A 263 -7.44 -5.59 24.13
CA LYS A 263 -8.54 -6.00 25.03
C LYS A 263 -9.86 -6.25 24.25
N LEU A 264 -10.06 -5.56 23.14
CA LEU A 264 -11.32 -5.54 22.37
C LEU A 264 -11.25 -6.37 21.09
N TRP A 265 -10.05 -6.52 20.52
CA TRP A 265 -9.79 -7.23 19.26
C TRP A 265 -9.03 -8.53 19.54
N GLN A 266 -9.72 -9.67 19.37
CA GLN A 266 -9.18 -11.00 19.69
C GLN A 266 -8.44 -11.69 18.54
N LYS A 267 -8.36 -11.02 17.36
CA LYS A 267 -7.63 -11.51 16.21
C LYS A 267 -6.25 -10.86 16.13
N LYS A 268 -5.48 -11.26 15.13
CA LYS A 268 -4.13 -10.76 14.90
C LYS A 268 -4.09 -9.24 14.72
N ILE A 269 -3.12 -8.61 15.36
CA ILE A 269 -2.73 -7.22 15.16
C ILE A 269 -1.30 -7.22 14.60
N ILE A 270 -1.05 -6.42 13.58
CA ILE A 270 0.28 -6.27 12.97
C ILE A 270 0.72 -4.82 13.18
N LEU A 271 1.81 -4.62 13.92
CA LEU A 271 2.47 -3.32 14.02
C LEU A 271 3.25 -3.06 12.74
N CYS A 272 2.95 -1.95 12.06
CA CYS A 272 3.47 -1.65 10.73
C CYS A 272 4.68 -0.70 10.74
N MET A 273 4.91 -0.03 11.85
CA MET A 273 5.98 0.96 12.04
C MET A 273 6.60 0.77 13.42
N GLU A 274 7.92 0.82 13.49
CA GLU A 274 8.72 0.77 14.73
C GLU A 274 9.20 2.15 15.17
#